data_062471dc61ab8e868e2c00184641ceca
#
_entry.id   062471dc61ab8e868e2c00184641ceca
#
_cell.length_a   1.000
_cell.length_b   1.000
_cell.length_c   1.000
_cell.angle_alpha   90.00
_cell.angle_beta   90.00
_cell.angle_gamma   90.00
#
_symmetry.space_group_name_H-M   'P 1'
#
loop_
_entity.id
_entity.type
_entity.pdbx_description
1 polymer ?
#
loop_
_entity_poly.entity_id
_entity_poly.type
_entity_poly.pdbx_seq_one_letter_code
_entity_poly.pdbx_strand_id
1 'polypeptide(L)'
;RDLGASTSQLAWMVDAYSLVFAGLLFTAGTLGDRYGRKGALLSGLVVFLAGAAVATTAHSAGQVIAARAVMGVAAAFVMPSTLSILTNVFPAHERPKAIAIWAGISGGGAAIGPIASGYLLEHFWWGSVFLVNLPIILVALVAVGLLVPTSRDPEEQPLDVPGAVLSIVALGSLVYGIIEGPHHGWLSPASFAIFGVAVAAMAAFLTVESRVAHPMLDLKLFRDRRFSVASGGITLTFFAMFGTFFLVAQYFQLVLGYSPLKSGLLQLPMAIVMMSLAPQVPRLVARFGAHRVVPAGLSSTALGLFVFSQMTVSSPLWSIYLSVIPLATGMALTMTPLTTLIMASVPLNRAGVGSAMNDTTRELGGALGVAVLGQVVSQ
;
A
#
# COMPACT_ATOMS: atom_id res chain seq x y z
N ARG A 1 21.08 14.94 -6.19
CA ARG A 1 22.22 15.74 -6.65
C ARG A 1 23.13 14.93 -7.57
N ASP A 2 23.46 13.69 -7.21
CA ASP A 2 24.38 12.82 -7.94
C ASP A 2 23.93 12.47 -9.39
N LEU A 3 22.63 12.47 -9.63
CA LEU A 3 22.04 12.18 -10.98
C LEU A 3 21.62 13.44 -11.74
N GLY A 4 21.83 14.64 -11.21
CA GLY A 4 21.40 15.90 -11.84
C GLY A 4 19.87 15.97 -12.07
N ALA A 5 19.06 15.22 -11.29
CA ALA A 5 17.63 15.12 -11.48
C ALA A 5 16.91 16.44 -11.18
N SER A 6 15.96 16.82 -12.04
CA SER A 6 15.03 17.90 -11.79
C SER A 6 14.01 17.52 -10.70
N THR A 7 13.35 18.53 -10.10
CA THR A 7 12.32 18.31 -9.06
C THR A 7 11.21 17.39 -9.56
N SER A 8 10.76 17.57 -10.82
CA SER A 8 9.77 16.69 -11.44
C SER A 8 10.28 15.25 -11.59
N GLN A 9 11.54 15.06 -11.97
CA GLN A 9 12.12 13.72 -12.06
C GLN A 9 12.25 13.05 -10.69
N LEU A 10 12.55 13.80 -9.62
CA LEU A 10 12.56 13.26 -8.25
C LEU A 10 11.17 12.77 -7.82
N ALA A 11 10.12 13.53 -8.14
CA ALA A 11 8.75 13.10 -7.92
C ALA A 11 8.44 11.80 -8.70
N TRP A 12 8.74 11.78 -10.00
CA TRP A 12 8.52 10.61 -10.85
C TRP A 12 9.31 9.36 -10.44
N MET A 13 10.46 9.48 -9.78
CA MET A 13 11.17 8.33 -9.18
C MET A 13 10.34 7.63 -8.09
N VAL A 14 9.47 8.34 -7.41
CA VAL A 14 8.55 7.76 -6.41
C VAL A 14 7.26 7.32 -7.09
N ASP A 15 6.67 8.18 -7.88
CA ASP A 15 5.30 8.07 -8.39
C ASP A 15 5.15 7.02 -9.49
N ALA A 16 6.19 6.80 -10.32
CA ALA A 16 6.18 5.76 -11.34
C ALA A 16 5.91 4.36 -10.77
N TYR A 17 6.45 4.07 -9.59
CA TYR A 17 6.17 2.82 -8.88
C TYR A 17 4.70 2.72 -8.45
N SER A 18 4.21 3.73 -7.74
CA SER A 18 2.84 3.74 -7.19
C SER A 18 1.78 3.73 -8.29
N LEU A 19 2.02 4.48 -9.36
CA LEU A 19 1.11 4.56 -10.52
C LEU A 19 0.93 3.20 -11.20
N VAL A 20 2.05 2.55 -11.54
CA VAL A 20 2.04 1.24 -12.20
C VAL A 20 1.51 0.17 -11.26
N PHE A 21 1.91 0.19 -10.00
CA PHE A 21 1.44 -0.72 -8.98
C PHE A 21 -0.08 -0.65 -8.84
N ALA A 22 -0.65 0.54 -8.60
CA ALA A 22 -2.08 0.73 -8.43
C ALA A 22 -2.89 0.30 -9.67
N GLY A 23 -2.42 0.68 -10.87
CA GLY A 23 -3.09 0.35 -12.12
C GLY A 23 -3.19 -1.15 -12.38
N LEU A 24 -2.19 -1.93 -11.97
CA LEU A 24 -2.10 -3.36 -12.27
C LEU A 24 -2.65 -4.29 -11.18
N LEU A 25 -3.02 -3.78 -10.00
CA LEU A 25 -3.41 -4.59 -8.84
C LEU A 25 -4.49 -5.63 -9.15
N PHE A 26 -5.60 -5.21 -9.75
CA PHE A 26 -6.70 -6.14 -10.08
C PHE A 26 -6.30 -7.16 -11.12
N THR A 27 -5.64 -6.72 -12.19
CA THR A 27 -5.16 -7.60 -13.25
C THR A 27 -4.19 -8.64 -12.69
N ALA A 28 -3.23 -8.23 -11.88
CA ALA A 28 -2.25 -9.13 -11.28
C ALA A 28 -2.89 -10.11 -10.27
N GLY A 29 -3.87 -9.65 -9.48
CA GLY A 29 -4.63 -10.51 -8.58
C GLY A 29 -5.40 -11.61 -9.32
N THR A 30 -6.08 -11.25 -10.40
CA THR A 30 -6.82 -12.20 -11.26
C THR A 30 -5.88 -13.18 -11.98
N LEU A 31 -4.76 -12.68 -12.52
CA LEU A 31 -3.74 -13.54 -13.14
C LEU A 31 -3.13 -14.52 -12.14
N GLY A 32 -2.87 -14.06 -10.91
CA GLY A 32 -2.36 -14.90 -9.82
C GLY A 32 -3.35 -16.01 -9.42
N ASP A 33 -4.64 -15.69 -9.32
CA ASP A 33 -5.67 -16.70 -9.03
C ASP A 33 -5.75 -17.74 -10.15
N ARG A 34 -5.74 -17.31 -11.41
CA ARG A 34 -5.89 -18.19 -12.59
C ARG A 34 -4.65 -19.06 -12.86
N TYR A 35 -3.48 -18.46 -12.95
CA TYR A 35 -2.26 -19.17 -13.39
C TYR A 35 -1.43 -19.73 -12.23
N GLY A 36 -1.78 -19.39 -11.00
CA GLY A 36 -1.15 -19.88 -9.80
C GLY A 36 -0.47 -18.79 -8.99
N ARG A 37 -0.87 -18.67 -7.74
CA ARG A 37 -0.46 -17.64 -6.78
C ARG A 37 1.03 -17.70 -6.47
N LYS A 38 1.58 -18.92 -6.29
CA LYS A 38 3.03 -19.13 -6.09
C LYS A 38 3.84 -18.67 -7.30
N GLY A 39 3.39 -19.01 -8.52
CA GLY A 39 4.04 -18.58 -9.76
C GLY A 39 4.01 -17.06 -9.92
N ALA A 40 2.87 -16.42 -9.66
CA ALA A 40 2.72 -14.97 -9.67
C ALA A 40 3.64 -14.29 -8.66
N LEU A 41 3.74 -14.82 -7.43
CA LEU A 41 4.65 -14.31 -6.41
C LEU A 41 6.12 -14.45 -6.82
N LEU A 42 6.52 -15.62 -7.30
CA LEU A 42 7.92 -15.84 -7.74
C LEU A 42 8.28 -14.96 -8.93
N SER A 43 7.42 -14.86 -9.95
CA SER A 43 7.67 -13.98 -11.11
C SER A 43 7.75 -12.52 -10.68
N GLY A 44 6.86 -12.05 -9.80
CA GLY A 44 6.92 -10.72 -9.22
C GLY A 44 8.24 -10.47 -8.48
N LEU A 45 8.68 -11.40 -7.64
CA LEU A 45 9.96 -11.27 -6.92
C LEU A 45 11.17 -11.22 -7.87
N VAL A 46 11.18 -12.03 -8.95
CA VAL A 46 12.26 -12.00 -9.96
C VAL A 46 12.28 -10.65 -10.70
N VAL A 47 11.11 -10.16 -11.12
CA VAL A 47 11.00 -8.85 -11.80
C VAL A 47 11.40 -7.71 -10.85
N PHE A 48 11.02 -7.80 -9.56
CA PHE A 48 11.43 -6.82 -8.56
C PHE A 48 12.95 -6.82 -8.35
N LEU A 49 13.55 -8.01 -8.26
CA LEU A 49 15.00 -8.19 -8.14
C LEU A 49 15.73 -7.53 -9.32
N ALA A 50 15.27 -7.78 -10.56
CA ALA A 50 15.85 -7.19 -11.76
C ALA A 50 15.71 -5.65 -11.74
N GLY A 51 14.53 -5.12 -11.42
CA GLY A 51 14.29 -3.69 -11.29
C GLY A 51 15.16 -3.04 -10.22
N ALA A 52 15.30 -3.67 -9.05
CA ALA A 52 16.17 -3.18 -7.97
C ALA A 52 17.66 -3.18 -8.38
N ALA A 53 18.12 -4.22 -9.09
CA ALA A 53 19.49 -4.29 -9.59
C ALA A 53 19.77 -3.17 -10.61
N VAL A 54 18.84 -2.91 -11.55
CA VAL A 54 18.94 -1.79 -12.49
C VAL A 54 18.95 -0.44 -11.77
N ALA A 55 18.06 -0.26 -10.78
CA ALA A 55 18.00 0.98 -9.98
C ALA A 55 19.31 1.23 -9.21
N THR A 56 19.95 0.17 -8.67
CA THR A 56 21.22 0.25 -7.95
C THR A 56 22.36 0.77 -8.82
N THR A 57 22.38 0.41 -10.10
CA THR A 57 23.45 0.75 -11.08
C THR A 57 23.05 1.87 -12.02
N ALA A 58 21.95 2.58 -11.78
CA ALA A 58 21.45 3.61 -12.67
C ALA A 58 22.39 4.84 -12.72
N HIS A 59 22.59 5.37 -13.92
CA HIS A 59 23.42 6.54 -14.19
C HIS A 59 22.61 7.79 -14.60
N SER A 60 21.29 7.67 -14.68
CA SER A 60 20.40 8.78 -15.01
C SER A 60 19.06 8.68 -14.27
N ALA A 61 18.42 9.83 -14.09
CA ALA A 61 17.07 9.92 -13.51
C ALA A 61 16.04 9.05 -14.27
N GLY A 62 16.11 9.05 -15.60
CA GLY A 62 15.23 8.24 -16.45
C GLY A 62 15.38 6.73 -16.23
N GLN A 63 16.59 6.25 -15.99
CA GLN A 63 16.82 4.83 -15.67
C GLN A 63 16.21 4.45 -14.31
N VAL A 64 16.32 5.33 -13.30
CA VAL A 64 15.68 5.10 -11.99
C VAL A 64 14.17 5.08 -12.14
N ILE A 65 13.58 6.04 -12.86
CA ILE A 65 12.13 6.09 -13.12
C ILE A 65 11.65 4.81 -13.80
N ALA A 66 12.33 4.37 -14.86
CA ALA A 66 11.99 3.13 -15.57
C ALA A 66 12.12 1.89 -14.66
N ALA A 67 13.20 1.79 -13.88
CA ALA A 67 13.39 0.70 -12.93
C ALA A 67 12.29 0.69 -11.86
N ARG A 68 11.88 1.85 -11.35
CA ARG A 68 10.77 2.01 -10.41
C ARG A 68 9.43 1.58 -11.00
N ALA A 69 9.17 1.92 -12.28
CA ALA A 69 7.98 1.43 -12.99
C ALA A 69 7.96 -0.11 -13.09
N VAL A 70 9.11 -0.73 -13.44
CA VAL A 70 9.27 -2.20 -13.47
C VAL A 70 9.05 -2.80 -12.08
N MET A 71 9.59 -2.18 -11.03
CA MET A 71 9.34 -2.60 -9.64
C MET A 71 7.86 -2.46 -9.26
N GLY A 72 7.14 -1.47 -9.81
CA GLY A 72 5.69 -1.30 -9.66
C GLY A 72 4.90 -2.47 -10.27
N VAL A 73 5.26 -2.90 -11.49
CA VAL A 73 4.71 -4.13 -12.10
C VAL A 73 4.93 -5.33 -11.17
N ALA A 74 6.13 -5.51 -10.68
CA ALA A 74 6.49 -6.61 -9.80
C ALA A 74 5.68 -6.60 -8.51
N ALA A 75 5.56 -5.45 -7.87
CA ALA A 75 4.79 -5.28 -6.63
C ALA A 75 3.31 -5.61 -6.80
N ALA A 76 2.72 -5.28 -7.96
CA ALA A 76 1.33 -5.62 -8.28
C ALA A 76 1.09 -7.14 -8.27
N PHE A 77 2.08 -7.95 -8.62
CA PHE A 77 2.01 -9.41 -8.49
C PHE A 77 2.33 -9.90 -7.08
N VAL A 78 3.30 -9.29 -6.39
CA VAL A 78 3.74 -9.72 -5.06
C VAL A 78 2.67 -9.48 -4.01
N MET A 79 2.11 -8.28 -3.93
CA MET A 79 1.23 -7.88 -2.84
C MET A 79 -0.07 -8.70 -2.79
N PRO A 80 -0.88 -8.80 -3.88
CA PRO A 80 -2.08 -9.63 -3.85
C PRO A 80 -1.78 -11.11 -3.62
N SER A 81 -0.66 -11.62 -4.13
CA SER A 81 -0.29 -13.03 -3.98
C SER A 81 0.00 -13.39 -2.52
N THR A 82 0.64 -12.51 -1.74
CA THR A 82 1.00 -12.81 -0.34
C THR A 82 -0.23 -13.06 0.53
N LEU A 83 -1.21 -12.17 0.51
CA LEU A 83 -2.42 -12.28 1.30
C LEU A 83 -3.35 -13.38 0.77
N SER A 84 -3.40 -13.58 -0.57
CA SER A 84 -4.15 -14.65 -1.20
C SER A 84 -3.61 -16.03 -0.83
N ILE A 85 -2.28 -16.24 -0.86
CA ILE A 85 -1.63 -17.49 -0.43
C ILE A 85 -1.95 -17.75 1.05
N LEU A 86 -1.81 -16.74 1.90
CA LEU A 86 -2.07 -16.84 3.33
C LEU A 86 -3.50 -17.32 3.61
N THR A 87 -4.49 -16.73 2.95
CA THR A 87 -5.91 -17.11 3.14
C THR A 87 -6.23 -18.49 2.60
N ASN A 88 -5.47 -19.01 1.64
CA ASN A 88 -5.63 -20.36 1.12
C ASN A 88 -4.92 -21.43 1.94
N VAL A 89 -3.76 -21.11 2.51
CA VAL A 89 -2.94 -22.07 3.28
C VAL A 89 -3.51 -22.29 4.67
N PHE A 90 -3.97 -21.22 5.33
CA PHE A 90 -4.47 -21.31 6.71
C PHE A 90 -5.95 -21.65 6.77
N PRO A 91 -6.37 -22.55 7.68
CA PRO A 91 -7.79 -22.87 7.91
C PRO A 91 -8.52 -21.62 8.45
N ALA A 92 -9.86 -21.57 8.24
CA ALA A 92 -10.67 -20.39 8.52
C ALA A 92 -10.49 -19.80 9.94
N HIS A 93 -10.32 -20.67 10.95
CA HIS A 93 -10.16 -20.24 12.35
C HIS A 93 -8.77 -19.62 12.64
N GLU A 94 -7.74 -19.91 11.83
CA GLU A 94 -6.38 -19.37 11.99
C GLU A 94 -6.12 -18.13 11.11
N ARG A 95 -6.91 -17.90 10.06
CA ARG A 95 -6.72 -16.77 9.13
C ARG A 95 -6.63 -15.41 9.82
N PRO A 96 -7.49 -15.08 10.81
CA PRO A 96 -7.39 -13.79 11.49
C PRO A 96 -6.02 -13.58 12.17
N LYS A 97 -5.44 -14.64 12.75
CA LYS A 97 -4.12 -14.60 13.36
C LYS A 97 -3.01 -14.44 12.32
N ALA A 98 -3.11 -15.18 11.22
CA ALA A 98 -2.13 -15.09 10.12
C ALA A 98 -2.16 -13.72 9.44
N ILE A 99 -3.35 -13.15 9.18
CA ILE A 99 -3.52 -11.79 8.67
C ILE A 99 -2.97 -10.76 9.66
N ALA A 100 -3.18 -10.95 10.96
CA ALA A 100 -2.66 -10.05 11.99
C ALA A 100 -1.13 -10.02 12.02
N ILE A 101 -0.47 -11.18 11.89
CA ILE A 101 1.00 -11.26 11.80
C ILE A 101 1.50 -10.58 10.52
N TRP A 102 0.87 -10.86 9.38
CA TRP A 102 1.17 -10.24 8.10
C TRP A 102 1.03 -8.70 8.18
N ALA A 103 -0.07 -8.20 8.76
CA ALA A 103 -0.31 -6.78 8.96
C ALA A 103 0.73 -6.14 9.90
N GLY A 104 1.10 -6.84 10.98
CA GLY A 104 2.12 -6.39 11.92
C GLY A 104 3.50 -6.28 11.26
N ILE A 105 3.90 -7.28 10.46
CA ILE A 105 5.17 -7.27 9.71
C ILE A 105 5.15 -6.17 8.65
N SER A 106 4.05 -6.01 7.90
CA SER A 106 3.91 -4.96 6.89
C SER A 106 4.01 -3.56 7.49
N GLY A 107 3.31 -3.32 8.61
CA GLY A 107 3.36 -2.04 9.33
C GLY A 107 4.72 -1.78 9.98
N GLY A 108 5.35 -2.82 10.54
CA GLY A 108 6.72 -2.75 11.06
C GLY A 108 7.73 -2.44 9.97
N GLY A 109 7.61 -3.07 8.80
CA GLY A 109 8.45 -2.82 7.63
C GLY A 109 8.36 -1.37 7.14
N ALA A 110 7.14 -0.82 7.12
CA ALA A 110 6.92 0.58 6.75
C ALA A 110 7.64 1.57 7.67
N ALA A 111 7.79 1.25 8.96
CA ALA A 111 8.52 2.09 9.89
C ALA A 111 10.04 1.81 9.89
N ILE A 112 10.47 0.58 9.63
CA ILE A 112 11.90 0.21 9.54
C ILE A 112 12.52 0.73 8.24
N GLY A 113 11.74 0.81 7.15
CA GLY A 113 12.21 1.29 5.84
C GLY A 113 12.95 2.64 5.89
N PRO A 114 12.34 3.71 6.44
CA PRO A 114 13.00 5.01 6.59
C PRO A 114 14.28 4.98 7.42
N ILE A 115 14.35 4.11 8.45
CA ILE A 115 15.56 3.95 9.29
C ILE A 115 16.69 3.34 8.46
N ALA A 116 16.40 2.22 7.78
CA ALA A 116 17.38 1.55 6.94
C ALA A 116 17.85 2.44 5.79
N SER A 117 16.92 3.11 5.11
CA SER A 117 17.24 4.05 4.03
C SER A 117 18.04 5.25 4.54
N GLY A 118 17.67 5.81 5.70
CA GLY A 118 18.41 6.92 6.33
C GLY A 118 19.84 6.54 6.66
N TYR A 119 20.06 5.38 7.28
CA TYR A 119 21.39 4.86 7.58
C TYR A 119 22.23 4.66 6.32
N LEU A 120 21.63 4.04 5.28
CA LEU A 120 22.32 3.77 4.02
C LEU A 120 22.72 5.08 3.31
N LEU A 121 21.84 6.09 3.30
CA LEU A 121 22.11 7.38 2.68
C LEU A 121 23.15 8.22 3.43
N GLU A 122 23.30 8.03 4.74
CA GLU A 122 24.33 8.73 5.53
C GLU A 122 25.73 8.10 5.38
N HIS A 123 25.82 6.78 5.11
CA HIS A 123 27.09 6.04 5.15
C HIS A 123 27.53 5.49 3.79
N PHE A 124 26.63 5.40 2.81
CA PHE A 124 26.86 4.81 1.50
C PHE A 124 26.30 5.69 0.38
N TRP A 125 26.47 5.28 -0.88
CA TRP A 125 25.90 5.99 -2.02
C TRP A 125 24.36 5.73 -2.12
N TRP A 126 23.68 6.60 -2.84
CA TRP A 126 22.20 6.57 -2.94
C TRP A 126 21.64 5.24 -3.47
N GLY A 127 22.35 4.54 -4.37
CA GLY A 127 21.92 3.25 -4.91
C GLY A 127 21.89 2.12 -3.88
N SER A 128 22.56 2.27 -2.74
CA SER A 128 22.56 1.31 -1.63
C SER A 128 21.14 1.05 -1.08
N VAL A 129 20.23 2.03 -1.19
CA VAL A 129 18.82 1.90 -0.80
C VAL A 129 18.10 0.84 -1.65
N PHE A 130 18.51 0.66 -2.89
CA PHE A 130 17.98 -0.40 -3.76
C PHE A 130 18.75 -1.72 -3.57
N LEU A 131 20.06 -1.63 -3.36
CA LEU A 131 20.93 -2.80 -3.15
C LEU A 131 20.48 -3.67 -1.97
N VAL A 132 20.04 -3.07 -0.88
CA VAL A 132 19.58 -3.80 0.32
C VAL A 132 18.39 -4.74 0.03
N ASN A 133 17.59 -4.45 -0.99
CA ASN A 133 16.47 -5.31 -1.38
C ASN A 133 16.93 -6.61 -2.03
N LEU A 134 18.10 -6.65 -2.69
CA LEU A 134 18.57 -7.83 -3.42
C LEU A 134 18.71 -9.06 -2.52
N PRO A 135 19.46 -9.04 -1.40
CA PRO A 135 19.57 -10.19 -0.51
C PRO A 135 18.22 -10.57 0.12
N ILE A 136 17.36 -9.60 0.46
CA ILE A 136 16.04 -9.86 1.03
C ILE A 136 15.17 -10.63 0.02
N ILE A 137 15.15 -10.19 -1.23
CA ILE A 137 14.36 -10.83 -2.29
C ILE A 137 14.92 -12.21 -2.63
N LEU A 138 16.24 -12.39 -2.66
CA LEU A 138 16.86 -13.70 -2.88
C LEU A 138 16.44 -14.70 -1.79
N VAL A 139 16.47 -14.30 -0.51
CA VAL A 139 15.97 -15.12 0.59
C VAL A 139 14.48 -15.41 0.41
N ALA A 140 13.68 -14.42 0.04
CA ALA A 140 12.24 -14.59 -0.22
C ALA A 140 11.98 -15.56 -1.38
N LEU A 141 12.74 -15.48 -2.48
CA LEU A 141 12.63 -16.41 -3.62
C LEU A 141 12.88 -17.86 -3.20
N VAL A 142 13.95 -18.09 -2.42
CA VAL A 142 14.27 -19.42 -1.90
C VAL A 142 13.17 -19.89 -0.95
N ALA A 143 12.76 -19.07 0.01
CA ALA A 143 11.74 -19.42 0.98
C ALA A 143 10.39 -19.72 0.30
N VAL A 144 9.93 -18.89 -0.63
CA VAL A 144 8.70 -19.11 -1.39
C VAL A 144 8.80 -20.36 -2.25
N GLY A 145 9.94 -20.55 -2.92
CA GLY A 145 10.20 -21.74 -3.75
C GLY A 145 10.07 -23.05 -2.97
N LEU A 146 10.60 -23.09 -1.75
CA LEU A 146 10.66 -24.29 -0.91
C LEU A 146 9.42 -24.48 -0.03
N LEU A 147 8.88 -23.41 0.56
CA LEU A 147 7.89 -23.51 1.65
C LEU A 147 6.45 -23.27 1.19
N VAL A 148 6.24 -22.49 0.13
CA VAL A 148 4.89 -22.14 -0.29
C VAL A 148 4.30 -23.21 -1.21
N PRO A 149 3.12 -23.78 -0.88
CA PRO A 149 2.43 -24.74 -1.74
C PRO A 149 1.87 -24.05 -2.98
N THR A 150 1.73 -24.81 -4.07
CA THR A 150 1.03 -24.34 -5.28
C THR A 150 -0.46 -24.27 -5.01
N SER A 151 -1.08 -23.15 -5.38
CA SER A 151 -2.54 -22.96 -5.33
C SER A 151 -3.00 -22.11 -6.51
N ARG A 152 -4.12 -22.48 -7.12
CA ARG A 152 -4.76 -21.75 -8.21
C ARG A 152 -6.28 -21.92 -8.14
N ASP A 153 -7.01 -21.14 -8.93
CA ASP A 153 -8.45 -21.37 -9.13
C ASP A 153 -8.63 -22.64 -9.95
N PRO A 154 -9.35 -23.65 -9.46
CA PRO A 154 -9.60 -24.90 -10.20
C PRO A 154 -10.50 -24.70 -11.41
N GLU A 155 -11.33 -23.64 -11.47
CA GLU A 155 -12.31 -23.42 -12.53
C GLU A 155 -11.73 -22.75 -13.79
N GLU A 156 -10.49 -22.23 -13.74
CA GLU A 156 -9.77 -21.57 -14.85
C GLU A 156 -10.66 -20.59 -15.67
N GLN A 157 -11.41 -19.73 -14.96
CA GLN A 157 -12.34 -18.82 -15.61
C GLN A 157 -11.65 -17.94 -16.67
N PRO A 158 -12.35 -17.60 -17.79
CA PRO A 158 -11.77 -16.76 -18.82
C PRO A 158 -11.38 -15.39 -18.25
N LEU A 159 -10.29 -14.82 -18.77
CA LEU A 159 -9.86 -13.48 -18.37
C LEU A 159 -10.81 -12.42 -18.93
N ASP A 160 -11.27 -11.54 -18.10
CA ASP A 160 -11.95 -10.31 -18.51
C ASP A 160 -10.93 -9.27 -18.98
N VAL A 161 -10.49 -9.39 -20.24
CA VAL A 161 -9.52 -8.46 -20.84
C VAL A 161 -10.07 -7.04 -20.91
N PRO A 162 -11.34 -6.78 -21.31
CA PRO A 162 -11.94 -5.45 -21.26
C PRO A 162 -11.93 -4.87 -19.84
N GLY A 163 -12.36 -5.62 -18.83
CA GLY A 163 -12.32 -5.20 -17.43
C GLY A 163 -10.90 -4.88 -16.97
N ALA A 164 -9.90 -5.73 -17.34
CA ALA A 164 -8.50 -5.48 -17.01
C ALA A 164 -7.99 -4.14 -17.59
N VAL A 165 -8.22 -3.89 -18.88
CA VAL A 165 -7.79 -2.64 -19.53
C VAL A 165 -8.49 -1.44 -18.90
N LEU A 166 -9.80 -1.52 -18.67
CA LEU A 166 -10.57 -0.44 -18.09
C LEU A 166 -10.16 -0.14 -16.65
N SER A 167 -9.86 -1.17 -15.85
CA SER A 167 -9.37 -0.98 -14.47
C SER A 167 -7.99 -0.30 -14.46
N ILE A 168 -7.09 -0.69 -15.35
CA ILE A 168 -5.76 -0.06 -15.51
C ILE A 168 -5.92 1.42 -15.87
N VAL A 169 -6.77 1.73 -16.86
CA VAL A 169 -7.00 3.11 -17.28
C VAL A 169 -7.67 3.91 -16.16
N ALA A 170 -8.72 3.36 -15.52
CA ALA A 170 -9.45 4.05 -14.46
C ALA A 170 -8.58 4.36 -13.25
N LEU A 171 -7.92 3.35 -12.68
CA LEU A 171 -7.07 3.50 -11.50
C LEU A 171 -5.79 4.28 -11.83
N GLY A 172 -5.17 3.98 -12.98
CA GLY A 172 -3.99 4.70 -13.43
C GLY A 172 -4.26 6.18 -13.66
N SER A 173 -5.35 6.54 -14.37
CA SER A 173 -5.73 7.95 -14.55
C SER A 173 -6.11 8.63 -13.25
N LEU A 174 -6.80 7.92 -12.33
CA LEU A 174 -7.18 8.48 -11.03
C LEU A 174 -5.93 8.80 -10.20
N VAL A 175 -5.02 7.83 -10.06
CA VAL A 175 -3.77 7.99 -9.28
C VAL A 175 -2.89 9.05 -9.94
N TYR A 176 -2.75 9.03 -11.27
CA TYR A 176 -2.01 10.04 -12.03
C TYR A 176 -2.58 11.45 -11.80
N GLY A 177 -3.93 11.60 -11.85
CA GLY A 177 -4.58 12.87 -11.59
C GLY A 177 -4.38 13.36 -10.15
N ILE A 178 -4.32 12.46 -9.19
CA ILE A 178 -4.02 12.79 -7.78
C ILE A 178 -2.57 13.25 -7.63
N ILE A 179 -1.61 12.58 -8.27
CA ILE A 179 -0.17 12.90 -8.22
C ILE A 179 0.11 14.25 -8.91
N GLU A 180 -0.40 14.45 -10.10
CA GLU A 180 -0.13 15.63 -10.94
C GLU A 180 -1.06 16.82 -10.64
N GLY A 181 -2.16 16.59 -9.92
CA GLY A 181 -3.12 17.64 -9.57
C GLY A 181 -2.51 18.88 -8.90
N PRO A 182 -1.58 18.72 -7.91
CA PRO A 182 -0.89 19.86 -7.32
C PRO A 182 -0.01 20.64 -8.33
N HIS A 183 0.62 19.96 -9.30
CA HIS A 183 1.51 20.57 -10.29
C HIS A 183 0.75 21.32 -11.39
N HIS A 184 -0.35 20.76 -11.88
CA HIS A 184 -1.18 21.39 -12.90
C HIS A 184 -2.20 22.37 -12.34
N GLY A 185 -2.47 22.31 -11.04
CA GLY A 185 -3.62 22.96 -10.38
C GLY A 185 -4.89 22.11 -10.51
N TRP A 186 -5.56 21.90 -9.39
CA TRP A 186 -6.75 21.02 -9.30
C TRP A 186 -7.92 21.42 -10.20
N LEU A 187 -8.06 22.73 -10.47
CA LEU A 187 -9.13 23.30 -11.30
C LEU A 187 -8.66 23.59 -12.73
N SER A 188 -7.52 23.08 -13.16
CA SER A 188 -7.02 23.28 -14.52
C SER A 188 -7.76 22.41 -15.54
N PRO A 189 -7.84 22.81 -16.83
CA PRO A 189 -8.41 21.99 -17.88
C PRO A 189 -7.71 20.61 -18.00
N ALA A 190 -6.41 20.55 -17.74
CA ALA A 190 -5.65 19.30 -17.74
C ALA A 190 -6.14 18.35 -16.64
N SER A 191 -6.29 18.84 -15.39
CA SER A 191 -6.81 18.06 -14.28
C SER A 191 -8.23 17.57 -14.55
N PHE A 192 -9.11 18.43 -15.09
CA PHE A 192 -10.46 18.02 -15.48
C PHE A 192 -10.46 16.95 -16.56
N ALA A 193 -9.57 17.02 -17.55
CA ALA A 193 -9.45 16.00 -18.59
C ALA A 193 -8.98 14.66 -18.00
N ILE A 194 -7.97 14.65 -17.12
CA ILE A 194 -7.44 13.44 -16.49
C ILE A 194 -8.51 12.78 -15.59
N PHE A 195 -9.16 13.56 -14.71
CA PHE A 195 -10.23 13.02 -13.87
C PHE A 195 -11.46 12.63 -14.69
N GLY A 196 -11.74 13.33 -15.79
CA GLY A 196 -12.78 12.95 -16.76
C GLY A 196 -12.52 11.57 -17.37
N VAL A 197 -11.28 11.30 -17.78
CA VAL A 197 -10.86 9.96 -18.26
C VAL A 197 -11.01 8.92 -17.15
N ALA A 198 -10.56 9.22 -15.93
CA ALA A 198 -10.68 8.31 -14.78
C ALA A 198 -12.16 7.95 -14.50
N VAL A 199 -13.04 8.93 -14.46
CA VAL A 199 -14.48 8.73 -14.21
C VAL A 199 -15.13 7.97 -15.37
N ALA A 200 -14.83 8.33 -16.62
CA ALA A 200 -15.38 7.64 -17.79
C ALA A 200 -14.92 6.17 -17.86
N ALA A 201 -13.63 5.92 -17.63
CA ALA A 201 -13.08 4.56 -17.58
C ALA A 201 -13.64 3.75 -16.41
N MET A 202 -13.83 4.34 -15.23
CA MET A 202 -14.46 3.71 -14.08
C MET A 202 -15.93 3.37 -14.36
N ALA A 203 -16.68 4.28 -14.95
CA ALA A 203 -18.07 4.04 -15.35
C ALA A 203 -18.18 2.91 -16.40
N ALA A 204 -17.27 2.91 -17.39
CA ALA A 204 -17.18 1.83 -18.37
C ALA A 204 -16.80 0.50 -17.70
N PHE A 205 -15.80 0.49 -16.80
CA PHE A 205 -15.42 -0.68 -16.01
C PHE A 205 -16.60 -1.27 -15.25
N LEU A 206 -17.30 -0.45 -14.44
CA LEU A 206 -18.46 -0.88 -13.68
C LEU A 206 -19.60 -1.41 -14.58
N THR A 207 -19.76 -0.82 -15.76
CA THR A 207 -20.77 -1.25 -16.74
C THR A 207 -20.42 -2.61 -17.34
N VAL A 208 -19.15 -2.84 -17.70
CA VAL A 208 -18.64 -4.12 -18.21
C VAL A 208 -18.78 -5.19 -17.14
N GLU A 209 -18.24 -4.94 -15.92
CA GLU A 209 -18.29 -5.86 -14.78
C GLU A 209 -19.73 -6.25 -14.39
N SER A 210 -20.71 -5.37 -14.60
CA SER A 210 -22.12 -5.65 -14.33
C SER A 210 -22.77 -6.57 -15.36
N ARG A 211 -22.16 -6.75 -16.56
CA ARG A 211 -22.75 -7.46 -17.71
C ARG A 211 -22.01 -8.73 -18.10
N VAL A 212 -20.72 -8.82 -17.78
CA VAL A 212 -19.87 -9.98 -18.12
C VAL A 212 -20.23 -11.17 -17.25
N ALA A 213 -20.22 -12.38 -17.82
CA ALA A 213 -20.54 -13.62 -17.11
C ALA A 213 -19.50 -13.97 -16.03
N HIS A 214 -18.22 -13.62 -16.27
CA HIS A 214 -17.11 -13.87 -15.34
C HIS A 214 -16.37 -12.55 -15.03
N PRO A 215 -16.97 -11.68 -14.19
CA PRO A 215 -16.38 -10.40 -13.86
C PRO A 215 -15.08 -10.57 -13.03
N MET A 216 -14.09 -9.70 -13.26
CA MET A 216 -12.90 -9.62 -12.40
C MET A 216 -13.29 -9.23 -10.97
N LEU A 217 -14.16 -8.24 -10.85
CA LEU A 217 -14.67 -7.73 -9.58
C LEU A 217 -16.17 -7.91 -9.52
N ASP A 218 -16.66 -8.86 -8.72
CA ASP A 218 -18.10 -9.01 -8.53
C ASP A 218 -18.66 -7.80 -7.74
N LEU A 219 -19.37 -6.93 -8.44
CA LEU A 219 -19.97 -5.72 -7.86
C LEU A 219 -21.01 -6.03 -6.77
N LYS A 220 -21.51 -7.27 -6.70
CA LYS A 220 -22.40 -7.70 -5.62
C LYS A 220 -21.72 -7.68 -4.25
N LEU A 221 -20.38 -7.79 -4.21
CA LEU A 221 -19.61 -7.65 -2.97
C LEU A 221 -19.87 -6.31 -2.26
N PHE A 222 -20.07 -5.24 -3.01
CA PHE A 222 -20.37 -3.93 -2.45
C PHE A 222 -21.79 -3.80 -1.87
N ARG A 223 -22.68 -4.76 -2.15
CA ARG A 223 -24.00 -4.84 -1.48
C ARG A 223 -23.87 -5.42 -0.06
N ASP A 224 -22.82 -6.20 0.20
CA ASP A 224 -22.49 -6.60 1.57
C ASP A 224 -21.93 -5.40 2.32
N ARG A 225 -22.69 -4.97 3.35
CA ARG A 225 -22.27 -3.87 4.23
C ARG A 225 -20.93 -4.12 4.90
N ARG A 226 -20.60 -5.38 5.20
CA ARG A 226 -19.33 -5.75 5.82
C ARG A 226 -18.15 -5.45 4.90
N PHE A 227 -18.27 -5.83 3.64
CA PHE A 227 -17.26 -5.56 2.62
C PHE A 227 -17.08 -4.07 2.37
N SER A 228 -18.18 -3.33 2.16
CA SER A 228 -18.15 -1.89 1.87
C SER A 228 -17.60 -1.07 3.04
N VAL A 229 -18.03 -1.36 4.28
CA VAL A 229 -17.52 -0.70 5.49
C VAL A 229 -16.06 -1.04 5.72
N ALA A 230 -15.63 -2.28 5.47
CA ALA A 230 -14.25 -2.68 5.61
C ALA A 230 -13.36 -1.97 4.58
N SER A 231 -13.76 -1.92 3.32
CA SER A 231 -13.04 -1.23 2.24
C SER A 231 -12.92 0.27 2.52
N GLY A 232 -14.02 0.95 2.87
CA GLY A 232 -14.02 2.36 3.24
C GLY A 232 -13.19 2.65 4.49
N GLY A 233 -13.24 1.77 5.50
CA GLY A 233 -12.44 1.88 6.72
C GLY A 233 -10.95 1.76 6.46
N ILE A 234 -10.51 0.86 5.58
CA ILE A 234 -9.12 0.75 5.14
C ILE A 234 -8.68 2.01 4.39
N THR A 235 -9.49 2.48 3.44
CA THR A 235 -9.19 3.72 2.69
C THR A 235 -8.98 4.90 3.64
N LEU A 236 -9.86 5.11 4.62
CA LEU A 236 -9.73 6.19 5.60
C LEU A 236 -8.52 6.01 6.52
N THR A 237 -8.22 4.77 6.93
CA THR A 237 -7.04 4.48 7.77
C THR A 237 -5.75 4.80 7.01
N PHE A 238 -5.66 4.41 5.75
CA PHE A 238 -4.48 4.67 4.92
C PHE A 238 -4.39 6.13 4.48
N PHE A 239 -5.51 6.81 4.24
CA PHE A 239 -5.57 8.26 4.07
C PHE A 239 -4.91 8.99 5.25
N ALA A 240 -5.35 8.69 6.46
CA ALA A 240 -4.81 9.29 7.67
C ALA A 240 -3.32 8.96 7.85
N MET A 241 -2.93 7.71 7.61
CA MET A 241 -1.57 7.22 7.78
C MET A 241 -0.58 7.87 6.82
N PHE A 242 -0.79 7.73 5.52
CA PHE A 242 0.16 8.22 4.51
C PHE A 242 0.24 9.73 4.50
N GLY A 243 -0.90 10.42 4.66
CA GLY A 243 -0.91 11.86 4.81
C GLY A 243 -0.14 12.33 6.05
N THR A 244 -0.29 11.62 7.19
CA THR A 244 0.48 11.93 8.39
C THR A 244 1.96 11.63 8.21
N PHE A 245 2.33 10.51 7.61
CA PHE A 245 3.74 10.20 7.33
C PHE A 245 4.42 11.25 6.48
N PHE A 246 3.71 11.72 5.46
CA PHE A 246 4.20 12.80 4.61
C PHE A 246 4.47 14.08 5.41
N LEU A 247 3.51 14.49 6.26
CA LEU A 247 3.65 15.69 7.11
C LEU A 247 4.74 15.52 8.17
N VAL A 248 4.80 14.37 8.83
CA VAL A 248 5.81 14.06 9.86
C VAL A 248 7.21 14.07 9.26
N ALA A 249 7.40 13.52 8.06
CA ALA A 249 8.69 13.53 7.38
C ALA A 249 9.15 14.96 7.07
N GLN A 250 8.24 15.82 6.59
CA GLN A 250 8.56 17.23 6.34
C GLN A 250 8.83 17.99 7.64
N TYR A 251 8.02 17.81 8.67
CA TYR A 251 8.21 18.44 9.97
C TYR A 251 9.59 18.10 10.55
N PHE A 252 10.00 16.82 10.53
CA PHE A 252 11.30 16.41 11.06
C PHE A 252 12.48 16.93 10.25
N GLN A 253 12.39 16.87 8.91
CA GLN A 253 13.53 17.18 8.05
C GLN A 253 13.62 18.66 7.68
N LEU A 254 12.49 19.32 7.38
CA LEU A 254 12.47 20.72 6.92
C LEU A 254 12.32 21.71 8.06
N VAL A 255 11.51 21.38 9.09
CA VAL A 255 11.24 22.30 10.21
C VAL A 255 12.24 22.10 11.34
N LEU A 256 12.49 20.85 11.77
CA LEU A 256 13.41 20.55 12.87
C LEU A 256 14.86 20.32 12.40
N GLY A 257 15.12 20.23 11.09
CA GLY A 257 16.45 20.02 10.53
C GLY A 257 17.09 18.68 10.90
N TYR A 258 16.27 17.66 11.21
CA TYR A 258 16.80 16.34 11.56
C TYR A 258 17.28 15.57 10.34
N SER A 259 18.34 14.77 10.52
CA SER A 259 18.80 13.86 9.47
C SER A 259 17.73 12.80 9.13
N PRO A 260 17.79 12.21 7.92
CA PRO A 260 16.89 11.12 7.53
C PRO A 260 16.91 9.95 8.53
N LEU A 261 18.07 9.57 9.03
CA LEU A 261 18.23 8.52 10.03
C LEU A 261 17.52 8.88 11.35
N LYS A 262 17.76 10.09 11.88
CA LYS A 262 17.11 10.55 13.11
C LYS A 262 15.60 10.62 12.94
N SER A 263 15.12 11.09 11.80
CA SER A 263 13.69 11.12 11.46
C SER A 263 13.07 9.72 11.42
N GLY A 264 13.80 8.74 10.89
CA GLY A 264 13.40 7.33 10.90
C GLY A 264 13.38 6.75 12.32
N LEU A 265 14.40 6.98 13.12
CA LEU A 265 14.49 6.48 14.50
C LEU A 265 13.35 6.97 15.38
N LEU A 266 12.87 8.20 15.18
CA LEU A 266 11.71 8.75 15.90
C LEU A 266 10.40 8.02 15.56
N GLN A 267 10.34 7.30 14.44
CA GLN A 267 9.20 6.46 14.05
C GLN A 267 9.30 5.02 14.56
N LEU A 268 10.43 4.61 15.19
CA LEU A 268 10.62 3.26 15.73
C LEU A 268 9.52 2.80 16.70
N PRO A 269 8.98 3.64 17.62
CA PRO A 269 7.87 3.25 18.49
C PRO A 269 6.64 2.77 17.72
N MET A 270 6.40 3.29 16.53
CA MET A 270 5.31 2.85 15.67
C MET A 270 5.50 1.39 15.21
N ALA A 271 6.72 1.03 14.77
CA ALA A 271 7.04 -0.35 14.40
C ALA A 271 6.81 -1.29 15.59
N ILE A 272 7.29 -0.89 16.78
CA ILE A 272 7.15 -1.67 18.01
C ILE A 272 5.66 -1.89 18.34
N VAL A 273 4.85 -0.85 18.29
CA VAL A 273 3.40 -0.95 18.54
C VAL A 273 2.72 -1.84 17.50
N MET A 274 3.00 -1.65 16.21
CA MET A 274 2.41 -2.47 15.15
C MET A 274 2.78 -3.94 15.30
N MET A 275 4.05 -4.26 15.48
CA MET A 275 4.52 -5.64 15.58
C MET A 275 4.04 -6.34 16.87
N SER A 276 3.89 -5.60 17.97
CA SER A 276 3.46 -6.15 19.26
C SER A 276 1.94 -6.24 19.39
N LEU A 277 1.20 -5.23 18.93
CA LEU A 277 -0.24 -5.16 19.11
C LEU A 277 -1.02 -5.90 18.01
N ALA A 278 -0.63 -5.81 16.74
CA ALA A 278 -1.38 -6.42 15.64
C ALA A 278 -1.65 -7.92 15.84
N PRO A 279 -0.70 -8.77 16.30
CA PRO A 279 -0.96 -10.17 16.57
C PRO A 279 -1.96 -10.44 17.71
N GLN A 280 -2.21 -9.46 18.57
CA GLN A 280 -3.15 -9.56 19.69
C GLN A 280 -4.58 -9.14 19.29
N VAL A 281 -4.73 -8.39 18.19
CA VAL A 281 -6.02 -7.84 17.74
C VAL A 281 -7.08 -8.93 17.52
N PRO A 282 -6.80 -10.12 16.95
CA PRO A 282 -7.81 -11.17 16.84
C PRO A 282 -8.40 -11.60 18.19
N ARG A 283 -7.60 -11.61 19.28
CA ARG A 283 -8.08 -11.90 20.64
C ARG A 283 -8.97 -10.79 21.16
N LEU A 284 -8.63 -9.52 20.88
CA LEU A 284 -9.45 -8.37 21.24
C LEU A 284 -10.79 -8.39 20.48
N VAL A 285 -10.75 -8.72 19.18
CA VAL A 285 -11.97 -8.86 18.37
C VAL A 285 -12.84 -10.02 18.86
N ALA A 286 -12.25 -11.16 19.23
CA ALA A 286 -12.99 -12.30 19.79
C ALA A 286 -13.67 -11.94 21.12
N ARG A 287 -13.02 -11.11 21.95
CA ARG A 287 -13.56 -10.72 23.27
C ARG A 287 -14.57 -9.57 23.22
N PHE A 288 -14.33 -8.54 22.40
CA PHE A 288 -15.10 -7.30 22.40
C PHE A 288 -15.94 -7.09 21.15
N GLY A 289 -15.71 -7.89 20.09
CA GLY A 289 -16.32 -7.74 18.78
C GLY A 289 -15.66 -6.67 17.92
N ALA A 290 -15.65 -6.88 16.60
CA ALA A 290 -15.10 -5.93 15.63
C ALA A 290 -15.81 -4.55 15.72
N HIS A 291 -17.11 -4.54 16.03
CA HIS A 291 -17.93 -3.32 16.17
C HIS A 291 -17.49 -2.36 17.29
N ARG A 292 -16.66 -2.82 18.24
CA ARG A 292 -16.04 -1.99 19.28
C ARG A 292 -14.57 -1.73 19.02
N VAL A 293 -13.85 -2.76 18.54
CA VAL A 293 -12.39 -2.67 18.31
C VAL A 293 -12.07 -1.70 17.18
N VAL A 294 -12.81 -1.75 16.05
CA VAL A 294 -12.56 -0.87 14.90
C VAL A 294 -12.83 0.61 15.25
N PRO A 295 -13.98 0.99 15.81
CA PRO A 295 -14.19 2.38 16.25
C PRO A 295 -13.17 2.86 17.29
N ALA A 296 -12.78 2.02 18.25
CA ALA A 296 -11.73 2.36 19.20
C ALA A 296 -10.39 2.64 18.50
N GLY A 297 -10.07 1.84 17.47
CA GLY A 297 -8.90 2.07 16.62
C GLY A 297 -8.97 3.38 15.86
N LEU A 298 -10.10 3.69 15.21
CA LEU A 298 -10.30 4.95 14.50
C LEU A 298 -10.23 6.16 15.45
N SER A 299 -10.80 6.04 16.65
CA SER A 299 -10.70 7.09 17.69
C SER A 299 -9.27 7.29 18.16
N SER A 300 -8.49 6.21 18.29
CA SER A 300 -7.07 6.28 18.64
C SER A 300 -6.27 6.96 17.52
N THR A 301 -6.56 6.66 16.25
CA THR A 301 -5.96 7.36 15.10
C THR A 301 -6.30 8.85 15.13
N ALA A 302 -7.56 9.20 15.34
CA ALA A 302 -8.01 10.59 15.45
C ALA A 302 -7.31 11.35 16.60
N LEU A 303 -7.14 10.70 17.75
CA LEU A 303 -6.39 11.25 18.87
C LEU A 303 -4.93 11.52 18.50
N GLY A 304 -4.26 10.58 17.84
CA GLY A 304 -2.89 10.77 17.38
C GLY A 304 -2.75 11.94 16.41
N LEU A 305 -3.68 12.08 15.45
CA LEU A 305 -3.74 13.22 14.54
C LEU A 305 -4.01 14.54 15.25
N PHE A 306 -4.93 14.54 16.20
CA PHE A 306 -5.24 15.74 16.99
C PHE A 306 -4.02 16.21 17.80
N VAL A 307 -3.31 15.30 18.46
CA VAL A 307 -2.08 15.64 19.18
C VAL A 307 -1.03 16.17 18.21
N PHE A 308 -0.88 15.54 17.03
CA PHE A 308 0.07 16.01 16.01
C PHE A 308 -0.25 17.43 15.52
N SER A 309 -1.54 17.76 15.34
CA SER A 309 -1.97 19.11 14.91
C SER A 309 -1.65 20.23 15.91
N GLN A 310 -1.38 19.90 17.18
CA GLN A 310 -1.01 20.87 18.21
C GLN A 310 0.51 21.07 18.31
N MET A 311 1.32 20.36 17.51
CA MET A 311 2.78 20.48 17.55
C MET A 311 3.26 21.77 16.94
N THR A 312 4.30 22.34 17.56
CA THR A 312 4.99 23.56 17.15
C THR A 312 6.50 23.29 17.05
N VAL A 313 7.25 24.22 16.48
CA VAL A 313 8.72 24.12 16.37
C VAL A 313 9.42 23.93 17.73
N SER A 314 8.81 24.43 18.80
CA SER A 314 9.32 24.34 20.17
C SER A 314 8.78 23.12 20.95
N SER A 315 7.99 22.26 20.31
CA SER A 315 7.42 21.09 20.98
C SER A 315 8.50 20.12 21.43
N PRO A 316 8.44 19.59 22.67
CA PRO A 316 9.44 18.65 23.16
C PRO A 316 9.30 17.29 22.45
N LEU A 317 10.39 16.52 22.34
CA LEU A 317 10.42 15.23 21.64
C LEU A 317 9.37 14.22 22.16
N TRP A 318 9.03 14.24 23.45
CA TRP A 318 8.04 13.32 24.00
C TRP A 318 6.64 13.55 23.43
N SER A 319 6.31 14.75 22.97
CA SER A 319 5.01 15.04 22.34
C SER A 319 4.83 14.29 21.01
N ILE A 320 5.94 14.01 20.31
CA ILE A 320 5.94 13.18 19.09
C ILE A 320 5.40 11.77 19.42
N TYR A 321 5.86 11.20 20.53
CA TYR A 321 5.39 9.86 20.94
C TYR A 321 3.94 9.83 21.36
N LEU A 322 3.41 10.92 21.95
CA LEU A 322 1.99 11.06 22.24
C LEU A 322 1.11 11.11 20.98
N SER A 323 1.67 11.46 19.84
CA SER A 323 0.99 11.40 18.54
C SER A 323 1.17 10.04 17.87
N VAL A 324 2.41 9.57 17.76
CA VAL A 324 2.78 8.37 16.99
C VAL A 324 2.23 7.08 17.61
N ILE A 325 2.22 6.96 18.95
CA ILE A 325 1.75 5.75 19.63
C ILE A 325 0.23 5.53 19.44
N PRO A 326 -0.64 6.53 19.68
CA PRO A 326 -2.07 6.38 19.37
C PRO A 326 -2.36 6.13 17.90
N LEU A 327 -1.61 6.76 16.99
CA LEU A 327 -1.73 6.54 15.56
C LEU A 327 -1.45 5.07 15.20
N ALA A 328 -0.31 4.54 15.67
CA ALA A 328 0.08 3.14 15.44
C ALA A 328 -0.91 2.15 16.08
N THR A 329 -1.39 2.45 17.28
CA THR A 329 -2.40 1.66 17.99
C THR A 329 -3.69 1.61 17.17
N GLY A 330 -4.14 2.76 16.68
CA GLY A 330 -5.33 2.87 15.83
C GLY A 330 -5.21 2.06 14.55
N MET A 331 -4.07 2.13 13.88
CA MET A 331 -3.78 1.33 12.68
C MET A 331 -3.81 -0.18 12.97
N ALA A 332 -3.16 -0.65 14.04
CA ALA A 332 -3.17 -2.06 14.39
C ALA A 332 -4.60 -2.57 14.65
N LEU A 333 -5.41 -1.79 15.40
CA LEU A 333 -6.78 -2.13 15.75
C LEU A 333 -7.75 -2.08 14.57
N THR A 334 -7.46 -1.31 13.52
CA THR A 334 -8.32 -1.17 12.33
C THR A 334 -7.90 -2.09 11.19
N MET A 335 -6.63 -2.11 10.83
CA MET A 335 -6.11 -2.81 9.65
C MET A 335 -6.40 -4.32 9.68
N THR A 336 -6.10 -4.99 10.79
CA THR A 336 -6.28 -6.46 10.92
C THR A 336 -7.75 -6.89 10.76
N PRO A 337 -8.73 -6.35 11.51
CA PRO A 337 -10.11 -6.80 11.38
C PRO A 337 -10.75 -6.39 10.04
N LEU A 338 -10.43 -5.21 9.51
CA LEU A 338 -10.99 -4.78 8.22
C LEU A 338 -10.45 -5.62 7.06
N THR A 339 -9.14 -5.91 7.01
CA THR A 339 -8.56 -6.84 6.02
C THR A 339 -9.18 -8.24 6.17
N THR A 340 -9.35 -8.73 7.39
CA THR A 340 -10.01 -10.02 7.64
C THR A 340 -11.45 -10.04 7.11
N LEU A 341 -12.21 -8.96 7.28
CA LEU A 341 -13.58 -8.84 6.76
C LEU A 341 -13.62 -8.82 5.23
N ILE A 342 -12.72 -8.07 4.57
CA ILE A 342 -12.62 -8.08 3.11
C ILE A 342 -12.34 -9.51 2.61
N MET A 343 -11.31 -10.16 3.17
CA MET A 343 -10.92 -11.50 2.75
C MET A 343 -11.98 -12.57 3.05
N ALA A 344 -12.75 -12.41 4.13
CA ALA A 344 -13.85 -13.30 4.47
C ALA A 344 -15.09 -13.13 3.58
N SER A 345 -15.24 -11.97 2.93
CA SER A 345 -16.37 -11.68 2.03
C SER A 345 -16.15 -12.19 0.61
N VAL A 346 -14.92 -12.60 0.27
CA VAL A 346 -14.55 -13.06 -1.07
C VAL A 346 -14.37 -14.58 -1.07
N PRO A 347 -14.86 -15.31 -2.10
CA PRO A 347 -14.63 -16.74 -2.25
C PRO A 347 -13.13 -17.08 -2.31
N LEU A 348 -12.75 -18.24 -1.77
CA LEU A 348 -11.33 -18.64 -1.68
C LEU A 348 -10.64 -18.80 -3.04
N ASN A 349 -11.34 -19.23 -4.05
CA ASN A 349 -10.82 -19.34 -5.41
C ASN A 349 -10.51 -17.96 -6.02
N ARG A 350 -11.13 -16.88 -5.53
CA ARG A 350 -10.90 -15.48 -5.92
C ARG A 350 -10.17 -14.65 -4.85
N ALA A 351 -9.39 -15.29 -4.00
CA ALA A 351 -8.66 -14.60 -2.92
C ALA A 351 -7.66 -13.55 -3.43
N GLY A 352 -7.11 -13.71 -4.64
CA GLY A 352 -6.26 -12.73 -5.31
C GLY A 352 -7.01 -11.43 -5.62
N VAL A 353 -8.25 -11.53 -6.10
CA VAL A 353 -9.13 -10.36 -6.31
C VAL A 353 -9.45 -9.67 -4.98
N GLY A 354 -9.76 -10.44 -3.92
CA GLY A 354 -9.99 -9.89 -2.58
C GLY A 354 -8.77 -9.16 -2.03
N SER A 355 -7.59 -9.73 -2.23
CA SER A 355 -6.32 -9.10 -1.86
C SER A 355 -6.05 -7.84 -2.69
N ALA A 356 -6.25 -7.90 -4.01
CA ALA A 356 -6.13 -6.74 -4.90
C ALA A 356 -7.07 -5.60 -4.48
N MET A 357 -8.31 -5.90 -4.09
CA MET A 357 -9.25 -4.90 -3.57
C MET A 357 -8.75 -4.28 -2.26
N ASN A 358 -8.24 -5.10 -1.32
CA ASN A 358 -7.63 -4.62 -0.09
C ASN A 358 -6.44 -3.67 -0.37
N ASP A 359 -5.59 -4.02 -1.33
CA ASP A 359 -4.42 -3.21 -1.67
C ASP A 359 -4.81 -1.95 -2.46
N THR A 360 -5.80 -2.02 -3.35
CA THR A 360 -6.35 -0.85 -4.05
C THR A 360 -6.95 0.17 -3.08
N THR A 361 -7.69 -0.28 -2.06
CA THR A 361 -8.24 0.64 -1.04
C THR A 361 -7.15 1.31 -0.22
N ARG A 362 -6.02 0.64 0.03
CA ARG A 362 -4.82 1.21 0.67
C ARG A 362 -4.16 2.27 -0.21
N GLU A 363 -3.91 1.94 -1.48
CA GLU A 363 -3.26 2.85 -2.43
C GLU A 363 -4.10 4.10 -2.67
N LEU A 364 -5.40 3.95 -2.90
CA LEU A 364 -6.30 5.10 -3.06
C LEU A 364 -6.34 5.96 -1.79
N GLY A 365 -6.44 5.34 -0.61
CA GLY A 365 -6.38 6.05 0.66
C GLY A 365 -5.07 6.80 0.80
N GLY A 366 -3.94 6.14 0.56
CA GLY A 366 -2.60 6.73 0.66
C GLY A 366 -2.38 7.89 -0.30
N ALA A 367 -2.70 7.71 -1.57
CA ALA A 367 -2.57 8.76 -2.59
C ALA A 367 -3.42 9.99 -2.25
N LEU A 368 -4.69 9.80 -1.88
CA LEU A 368 -5.57 10.88 -1.44
C LEU A 368 -5.05 11.57 -0.18
N GLY A 369 -4.52 10.81 0.79
CA GLY A 369 -3.95 11.34 2.02
C GLY A 369 -2.78 12.28 1.77
N VAL A 370 -1.82 11.84 0.96
CA VAL A 370 -0.65 12.66 0.58
C VAL A 370 -1.07 13.88 -0.23
N ALA A 371 -1.99 13.73 -1.20
CA ALA A 371 -2.41 14.83 -2.04
C ALA A 371 -3.16 15.92 -1.26
N VAL A 372 -4.14 15.53 -0.43
CA VAL A 372 -4.95 16.48 0.33
C VAL A 372 -4.13 17.17 1.42
N LEU A 373 -3.39 16.40 2.23
CA LEU A 373 -2.62 16.97 3.33
C LEU A 373 -1.34 17.65 2.83
N GLY A 374 -0.75 17.18 1.72
CA GLY A 374 0.38 17.83 1.09
C GLY A 374 0.05 19.24 0.57
N GLN A 375 -1.16 19.42 0.02
CA GLN A 375 -1.61 20.74 -0.45
C GLN A 375 -1.84 21.74 0.69
N VAL A 376 -2.30 21.27 1.86
CA VAL A 376 -2.49 22.15 3.03
C VAL A 376 -1.17 22.77 3.50
N VAL A 377 -0.06 22.08 3.31
CA VAL A 377 1.28 22.59 3.71
C VAL A 377 1.91 23.49 2.64
N SER A 378 1.51 23.37 1.39
CA SER A 378 2.03 24.18 0.28
C SER A 378 1.42 25.58 0.18
N GLN A 379 0.36 25.86 0.96
CA GLN A 379 -0.27 27.19 1.09
C GLN A 379 0.30 27.98 2.25
#